data_fb861e2002eb8b2644244fb74f452e74
#
_entry.id   fb861e2002eb8b2644244fb74f452e74
#
_cell.length_a   1.000
_cell.length_b   1.000
_cell.length_c   1.000
_cell.angle_alpha   90.00
_cell.angle_beta   90.00
_cell.angle_gamma   90.00
#
_symmetry.space_group_name_H-M   'P 1'
#
loop_
_entity.id
_entity.type
_entity.pdbx_description
1 polymer ?
#
loop_
_entity_poly.entity_id
_entity_poly.type
_entity_poly.pdbx_seq_one_letter_code
_entity_poly.pdbx_strand_id
1 'polypeptide(L)'
;TNQSPKTKLKELSTKDSIRFTSLSKRWRNIWLSVPALDLDFRDFEDEYELFEFIDKFLEFNGEQDVKRFKLIYDANEHDHDAFVLRIDDVIKRRVCDLTMLNRICAEEELVRLPVSLYSCATLVNLTLYCVVFDAPRSKLISLPRVKTMHLEAIKFDGDWILETLISSCLVLNELTIVTQPHDLLGDVICVRSKSLKIFILESMREELEGEESADRDVEIDAPKLECMSISKYQCESFIMKRIGVSKELNLDLKLDVEYDDPLDRTMISDFLSAISTVREMIISAPTIEIIRGYSEFEPLPQFSNLSHLEASFPKSTWEFLPSFLGCCPNLQSLVLEYDSLSETDEMNLFNVPQCFQSSLEFVDLKTPATVMETSTKMKLPIYFIRNCSVLKKLVVSEGSNNIIRKIKKIPKRSRLCEVVVVKQNYNVVADTFSLLSAMY
;
A
#
# COMPACT_ATOMS: atom_id res chain seq x y z
N THR A 1 25.38 28.08 2.30
CA THR A 1 26.21 26.86 2.36
C THR A 1 26.66 26.51 0.95
N ASN A 2 27.95 26.75 0.64
CA ASN A 2 28.55 26.42 -0.64
C ASN A 2 28.77 24.91 -0.75
N GLN A 3 27.77 24.20 -1.20
CA GLN A 3 27.94 22.79 -1.64
C GLN A 3 28.75 22.80 -2.95
N SER A 4 29.68 21.86 -3.07
CA SER A 4 30.49 21.74 -4.30
C SER A 4 29.58 21.45 -5.50
N PRO A 5 29.91 21.91 -6.71
CA PRO A 5 29.11 21.64 -7.90
C PRO A 5 28.79 20.15 -8.11
N LYS A 6 29.72 19.26 -7.78
CA LYS A 6 29.55 17.80 -7.85
C LYS A 6 28.46 17.27 -6.92
N THR A 7 28.21 17.91 -5.77
CA THR A 7 27.20 17.49 -4.80
C THR A 7 25.78 17.84 -5.28
N LYS A 8 25.61 18.99 -5.95
CA LYS A 8 24.33 19.39 -6.52
C LYS A 8 23.93 18.57 -7.75
N LEU A 9 24.89 18.14 -8.57
CA LEU A 9 24.63 17.29 -9.74
C LEU A 9 24.17 15.89 -9.39
N LYS A 10 24.48 15.37 -8.19
CA LYS A 10 24.05 14.04 -7.76
C LYS A 10 22.54 13.89 -7.56
N GLU A 11 21.82 14.99 -7.43
CA GLU A 11 20.38 15.03 -7.20
C GLU A 11 19.59 15.35 -8.49
N LEU A 12 20.28 15.66 -9.59
CA LEU A 12 19.65 16.02 -10.87
C LEU A 12 19.48 14.78 -11.78
N SER A 13 18.47 14.82 -12.62
CA SER A 13 18.32 13.86 -13.72
C SER A 13 19.54 13.95 -14.66
N THR A 14 19.80 12.88 -15.41
CA THR A 14 20.85 12.88 -16.45
C THR A 14 20.60 13.99 -17.46
N LYS A 15 19.35 14.20 -17.88
CA LYS A 15 18.92 15.27 -18.80
C LYS A 15 19.26 16.67 -18.28
N ASP A 16 18.94 16.95 -17.02
CA ASP A 16 19.26 18.22 -16.42
C ASP A 16 20.77 18.43 -16.23
N SER A 17 21.48 17.37 -15.87
CA SER A 17 22.94 17.36 -15.76
C SER A 17 23.60 17.69 -17.11
N ILE A 18 23.09 17.14 -18.23
CA ILE A 18 23.53 17.44 -19.59
C ILE A 18 23.22 18.89 -19.97
N ARG A 19 22.00 19.38 -19.69
CA ARG A 19 21.62 20.79 -19.94
C ARG A 19 22.56 21.78 -19.25
N PHE A 20 23.00 21.49 -18.03
CA PHE A 20 23.99 22.31 -17.34
C PHE A 20 25.34 22.35 -18.06
N THR A 21 25.69 21.32 -18.86
CA THR A 21 26.95 21.29 -19.61
C THR A 21 26.98 22.30 -20.75
N SER A 22 25.83 22.71 -21.26
CA SER A 22 25.72 23.75 -22.31
C SER A 22 26.07 25.16 -21.79
N LEU A 23 26.03 25.39 -20.49
CA LEU A 23 26.29 26.68 -19.86
C LEU A 23 27.78 27.07 -19.79
N SER A 24 28.70 26.10 -19.83
CA SER A 24 30.14 26.38 -19.76
C SER A 24 31.02 25.22 -20.24
N LYS A 25 32.10 25.52 -20.94
CA LYS A 25 33.11 24.54 -21.37
C LYS A 25 33.72 23.74 -20.19
N ARG A 26 33.73 24.34 -18.99
CA ARG A 26 34.24 23.72 -17.77
C ARG A 26 33.33 22.61 -17.23
N TRP A 27 32.06 22.59 -17.62
CA TRP A 27 31.05 21.63 -17.14
C TRP A 27 30.80 20.51 -18.14
N ARG A 28 31.39 20.60 -19.36
CA ARG A 28 31.03 19.77 -20.52
C ARG A 28 31.09 18.27 -20.26
N ASN A 29 31.92 17.79 -19.31
CA ASN A 29 32.07 16.36 -19.01
C ASN A 29 31.81 16.02 -17.53
N ILE A 30 31.33 16.96 -16.72
CA ILE A 30 31.13 16.71 -15.28
C ILE A 30 30.00 15.73 -15.04
N TRP A 31 28.97 15.75 -15.88
CA TRP A 31 27.83 14.81 -15.78
C TRP A 31 28.28 13.35 -15.91
N LEU A 32 29.28 13.06 -16.74
CA LEU A 32 29.86 11.74 -16.91
C LEU A 32 30.55 11.20 -15.65
N SER A 33 30.92 12.08 -14.72
CA SER A 33 31.51 11.69 -13.43
C SER A 33 30.47 11.54 -12.32
N VAL A 34 29.18 11.74 -12.61
CA VAL A 34 28.10 11.51 -11.66
C VAL A 34 27.79 10.02 -11.64
N PRO A 35 27.81 9.34 -10.47
CA PRO A 35 27.58 7.92 -10.36
C PRO A 35 26.07 7.61 -10.43
N ALA A 36 25.34 8.29 -11.30
CA ALA A 36 23.91 8.14 -11.50
C ALA A 36 23.56 8.26 -12.98
N LEU A 37 22.75 7.36 -13.45
CA LEU A 37 22.21 7.34 -14.80
C LEU A 37 20.68 7.27 -14.69
N ASP A 38 20.00 8.33 -15.13
CA ASP A 38 18.55 8.49 -15.07
C ASP A 38 18.05 8.81 -16.48
N LEU A 39 17.45 7.83 -17.14
CA LEU A 39 17.08 7.85 -18.54
C LEU A 39 15.56 7.66 -18.72
N ASP A 40 14.99 8.42 -19.65
CA ASP A 40 13.63 8.23 -20.15
C ASP A 40 13.72 8.00 -21.66
N PHE A 41 13.18 6.89 -22.16
CA PHE A 41 13.19 6.55 -23.58
C PHE A 41 12.66 7.67 -24.47
N ARG A 42 11.66 8.45 -23.98
CA ARG A 42 11.10 9.60 -24.71
C ARG A 42 12.11 10.73 -25.00
N ASP A 43 13.26 10.72 -24.37
CA ASP A 43 14.33 11.69 -24.60
C ASP A 43 15.25 11.31 -25.80
N PHE A 44 15.01 10.14 -26.40
CA PHE A 44 15.78 9.57 -27.53
C PHE A 44 14.87 9.42 -28.74
N GLU A 45 15.46 9.46 -29.95
CA GLU A 45 14.70 9.30 -31.20
C GLU A 45 14.29 7.84 -31.42
N ASP A 46 15.16 6.91 -31.00
CA ASP A 46 14.95 5.47 -31.09
C ASP A 46 15.76 4.69 -30.04
N GLU A 47 15.60 3.38 -30.04
CA GLU A 47 16.33 2.47 -29.15
C GLU A 47 17.84 2.46 -29.40
N TYR A 48 18.25 2.61 -30.66
CA TYR A 48 19.66 2.62 -31.02
C TYR A 48 20.38 3.83 -30.39
N GLU A 49 19.77 4.99 -30.41
CA GLU A 49 20.31 6.20 -29.75
C GLU A 49 20.41 6.04 -28.22
N LEU A 50 19.41 5.44 -27.60
CA LEU A 50 19.45 5.12 -26.16
C LEU A 50 20.61 4.17 -25.85
N PHE A 51 20.79 3.12 -26.65
CA PHE A 51 21.85 2.14 -26.43
C PHE A 51 23.24 2.72 -26.68
N GLU A 52 23.41 3.52 -27.72
CA GLU A 52 24.66 4.24 -27.99
C GLU A 52 25.00 5.19 -26.81
N PHE A 53 23.99 5.81 -26.23
CA PHE A 53 24.18 6.69 -25.06
C PHE A 53 24.65 5.90 -23.85
N ILE A 54 24.03 4.77 -23.53
CA ILE A 54 24.44 3.88 -22.43
C ILE A 54 25.88 3.38 -22.65
N ASP A 55 26.20 2.90 -23.85
CA ASP A 55 27.52 2.39 -24.20
C ASP A 55 28.60 3.46 -24.03
N LYS A 56 28.37 4.68 -24.55
CA LYS A 56 29.27 5.83 -24.37
C LYS A 56 29.43 6.25 -22.89
N PHE A 57 28.35 6.21 -22.12
CA PHE A 57 28.44 6.52 -20.70
C PHE A 57 29.28 5.50 -19.94
N LEU A 58 29.09 4.21 -20.20
CA LEU A 58 29.86 3.13 -19.57
C LEU A 58 31.32 3.15 -19.97
N GLU A 59 31.62 3.40 -21.26
CA GLU A 59 32.98 3.54 -21.77
C GLU A 59 33.73 4.70 -21.12
N PHE A 60 33.09 5.88 -21.04
CA PHE A 60 33.68 7.07 -20.45
C PHE A 60 33.92 6.94 -18.94
N ASN A 61 33.00 6.32 -18.23
CA ASN A 61 33.12 6.09 -16.79
C ASN A 61 34.15 4.99 -16.44
N GLY A 62 34.63 4.24 -17.40
CA GLY A 62 35.56 3.15 -17.17
C GLY A 62 34.98 2.13 -16.18
N GLU A 63 35.71 1.81 -15.10
CA GLU A 63 35.27 0.87 -14.05
C GLU A 63 34.60 1.54 -12.83
N GLN A 64 34.18 2.80 -12.95
CA GLN A 64 33.55 3.48 -11.81
C GLN A 64 32.16 2.88 -11.50
N ASP A 65 31.80 2.90 -10.21
CA ASP A 65 30.50 2.44 -9.74
C ASP A 65 29.38 3.35 -10.28
N VAL A 66 28.31 2.76 -10.76
CA VAL A 66 27.02 3.43 -11.05
C VAL A 66 26.11 3.23 -9.84
N LYS A 67 26.02 4.21 -8.96
CA LYS A 67 25.27 4.06 -7.71
C LYS A 67 23.76 4.01 -7.91
N ARG A 68 23.25 4.80 -8.85
CA ARG A 68 21.82 4.86 -9.20
C ARG A 68 21.64 4.67 -10.70
N PHE A 69 20.76 3.75 -11.04
CA PHE A 69 20.31 3.55 -12.41
C PHE A 69 18.78 3.59 -12.44
N LYS A 70 18.22 4.54 -13.17
CA LYS A 70 16.80 4.64 -13.46
C LYS A 70 16.61 4.63 -14.96
N LEU A 71 15.73 3.74 -15.43
CA LEU A 71 15.32 3.68 -16.83
C LEU A 71 13.79 3.61 -16.92
N ILE A 72 13.21 4.59 -17.60
CA ILE A 72 11.82 4.56 -18.05
C ILE A 72 11.87 4.15 -19.53
N TYR A 73 11.20 3.05 -19.85
CA TYR A 73 11.32 2.39 -21.15
C TYR A 73 9.96 2.08 -21.75
N ASP A 74 9.88 2.09 -23.08
CA ASP A 74 8.71 1.67 -23.85
C ASP A 74 9.11 0.47 -24.69
N ALA A 75 8.67 -0.73 -24.31
CA ALA A 75 9.01 -1.97 -24.98
C ALA A 75 8.14 -2.15 -26.24
N ASN A 76 8.48 -1.47 -27.34
CA ASN A 76 7.89 -1.69 -28.65
C ASN A 76 8.95 -2.25 -29.59
N GLU A 77 8.70 -3.43 -30.20
CA GLU A 77 9.49 -4.01 -31.29
C GLU A 77 11.02 -3.80 -31.16
N HIS A 78 11.65 -4.34 -30.13
CA HIS A 78 13.06 -4.10 -29.86
C HIS A 78 13.89 -5.37 -29.76
N ASP A 79 15.21 -5.20 -29.86
CA ASP A 79 16.17 -6.28 -29.67
C ASP A 79 16.36 -6.57 -28.16
N HIS A 80 15.56 -7.51 -27.64
CA HIS A 80 15.63 -7.95 -26.25
C HIS A 80 17.04 -8.34 -25.80
N ASP A 81 17.80 -9.02 -26.63
CA ASP A 81 19.14 -9.49 -26.28
C ASP A 81 20.09 -8.31 -26.11
N ALA A 82 20.03 -7.36 -27.06
CA ALA A 82 20.83 -6.13 -26.98
C ALA A 82 20.48 -5.28 -25.74
N PHE A 83 19.20 -5.20 -25.39
CA PHE A 83 18.73 -4.53 -24.17
C PHE A 83 19.27 -5.21 -22.92
N VAL A 84 19.05 -6.53 -22.77
CA VAL A 84 19.48 -7.30 -21.60
C VAL A 84 20.99 -7.19 -21.37
N LEU A 85 21.80 -7.24 -22.44
CA LEU A 85 23.27 -7.09 -22.35
C LEU A 85 23.68 -5.75 -21.73
N ARG A 86 23.05 -4.63 -22.12
CA ARG A 86 23.38 -3.29 -21.59
C ARG A 86 22.96 -3.11 -20.15
N ILE A 87 21.78 -3.62 -19.80
CA ILE A 87 21.33 -3.60 -18.41
C ILE A 87 22.24 -4.48 -17.54
N ASP A 88 22.69 -5.62 -18.05
CA ASP A 88 23.64 -6.49 -17.36
C ASP A 88 24.98 -5.77 -17.09
N ASP A 89 25.49 -5.03 -18.07
CA ASP A 89 26.72 -4.26 -17.92
C ASP A 89 26.56 -3.11 -16.92
N VAL A 90 25.41 -2.45 -16.89
CA VAL A 90 25.09 -1.43 -15.86
C VAL A 90 25.04 -2.05 -14.46
N ILE A 91 24.36 -3.19 -14.29
CA ILE A 91 24.24 -3.88 -12.99
C ILE A 91 25.61 -4.31 -12.47
N LYS A 92 26.50 -4.80 -13.34
CA LYS A 92 27.88 -5.16 -12.99
C LYS A 92 28.70 -3.98 -12.46
N ARG A 93 28.28 -2.73 -12.72
CA ARG A 93 28.89 -1.50 -12.15
C ARG A 93 28.49 -1.21 -10.72
N ARG A 94 28.08 -2.23 -9.95
CA ARG A 94 27.82 -2.16 -8.52
C ARG A 94 26.69 -1.19 -8.17
N VAL A 95 25.56 -1.28 -8.88
CA VAL A 95 24.37 -0.47 -8.65
C VAL A 95 23.84 -0.67 -7.22
N CYS A 96 23.46 0.45 -6.58
CA CYS A 96 22.83 0.45 -5.28
C CYS A 96 21.32 0.71 -5.36
N ASP A 97 20.92 1.60 -6.26
CA ASP A 97 19.52 1.95 -6.50
C ASP A 97 19.17 1.63 -7.96
N LEU A 98 18.31 0.65 -8.16
CA LEU A 98 17.83 0.23 -9.48
C LEU A 98 16.34 0.53 -9.60
N THR A 99 15.97 1.30 -10.62
CA THR A 99 14.58 1.56 -10.99
C THR A 99 14.40 1.28 -12.47
N MET A 100 13.53 0.35 -12.80
CA MET A 100 13.16 0.04 -14.18
C MET A 100 11.65 0.07 -14.33
N LEU A 101 11.16 0.94 -15.21
CA LEU A 101 9.74 1.17 -15.45
C LEU A 101 9.48 0.96 -16.95
N ASN A 102 8.88 -0.16 -17.32
CA ASN A 102 8.37 -0.38 -18.65
C ASN A 102 6.92 0.11 -18.70
N ARG A 103 6.62 1.10 -19.55
CA ARG A 103 5.26 1.67 -19.65
C ARG A 103 4.29 0.83 -20.45
N ILE A 104 4.78 -0.18 -21.17
CA ILE A 104 3.96 -1.07 -21.98
C ILE A 104 3.89 -2.42 -21.27
N CYS A 105 2.70 -2.72 -20.73
CA CYS A 105 2.44 -3.97 -20.02
C CYS A 105 1.71 -5.01 -20.88
N ALA A 106 1.92 -5.02 -22.21
CA ALA A 106 1.42 -6.08 -23.05
C ALA A 106 2.25 -7.35 -22.81
N GLU A 107 1.60 -8.51 -22.69
CA GLU A 107 2.27 -9.78 -22.34
C GLU A 107 3.45 -10.14 -23.27
N GLU A 108 3.35 -9.79 -24.55
CA GLU A 108 4.36 -10.08 -25.56
C GLU A 108 5.55 -9.11 -25.55
N GLU A 109 5.44 -8.00 -24.82
CA GLU A 109 6.39 -6.89 -24.85
C GLU A 109 7.05 -6.62 -23.49
N LEU A 110 6.98 -7.59 -22.58
CA LEU A 110 7.60 -7.45 -21.25
C LEU A 110 9.13 -7.53 -21.35
N VAL A 111 9.78 -6.59 -20.67
CA VAL A 111 11.25 -6.52 -20.61
C VAL A 111 11.79 -7.60 -19.68
N ARG A 112 12.72 -8.43 -20.18
CA ARG A 112 13.42 -9.43 -19.36
C ARG A 112 14.59 -8.81 -18.62
N LEU A 113 14.79 -9.23 -17.38
CA LEU A 113 15.90 -8.76 -16.56
C LEU A 113 17.09 -9.72 -16.64
N PRO A 114 18.33 -9.18 -16.64
CA PRO A 114 19.53 -10.02 -16.70
C PRO A 114 19.71 -10.80 -15.39
N VAL A 115 20.25 -12.01 -15.51
CA VAL A 115 20.51 -12.91 -14.38
C VAL A 115 21.51 -12.36 -13.35
N SER A 116 22.35 -11.39 -13.73
CA SER A 116 23.26 -10.71 -12.79
C SER A 116 22.54 -9.95 -11.68
N LEU A 117 21.29 -9.53 -11.91
CA LEU A 117 20.47 -8.91 -10.90
C LEU A 117 20.30 -9.80 -9.67
N TYR A 118 20.13 -11.10 -9.85
CA TYR A 118 19.93 -12.05 -8.76
C TYR A 118 21.12 -12.19 -7.80
N SER A 119 22.30 -11.71 -8.22
CA SER A 119 23.53 -11.76 -7.42
C SER A 119 24.15 -10.38 -7.16
N CYS A 120 23.38 -9.32 -7.34
CA CYS A 120 23.86 -7.95 -7.14
C CYS A 120 24.02 -7.64 -5.64
N ALA A 121 25.21 -7.91 -5.10
CA ALA A 121 25.50 -7.75 -3.66
C ALA A 121 25.52 -6.27 -3.19
N THR A 122 25.48 -5.30 -4.08
CA THR A 122 25.49 -3.86 -3.73
C THR A 122 24.12 -3.21 -3.73
N LEU A 123 23.10 -3.90 -4.26
CA LEU A 123 21.75 -3.37 -4.40
C LEU A 123 21.10 -3.12 -3.03
N VAL A 124 20.54 -1.93 -2.85
CA VAL A 124 19.88 -1.46 -1.63
C VAL A 124 18.39 -1.22 -1.88
N ASN A 125 18.08 -0.55 -2.99
CA ASN A 125 16.71 -0.23 -3.39
C ASN A 125 16.42 -0.83 -4.77
N LEU A 126 15.31 -1.54 -4.90
CA LEU A 126 14.85 -2.17 -6.13
C LEU A 126 13.41 -1.74 -6.42
N THR A 127 13.20 -1.08 -7.56
CA THR A 127 11.86 -0.70 -8.04
C THR A 127 11.70 -1.21 -9.48
N LEU A 128 10.69 -2.04 -9.69
CA LEU A 128 10.43 -2.68 -10.97
C LEU A 128 8.95 -2.57 -11.32
N TYR A 129 8.69 -2.22 -12.58
CA TYR A 129 7.35 -2.13 -13.13
C TYR A 129 7.30 -2.77 -14.52
N CYS A 130 6.35 -3.68 -14.71
CA CYS A 130 6.08 -4.35 -16.00
C CYS A 130 7.33 -5.06 -16.60
N VAL A 131 7.96 -5.92 -15.82
CA VAL A 131 9.15 -6.68 -16.23
C VAL A 131 9.02 -8.17 -15.92
N VAL A 132 9.85 -8.97 -16.58
CA VAL A 132 9.92 -10.42 -16.39
C VAL A 132 11.17 -10.81 -15.60
N PHE A 133 10.99 -11.64 -14.60
CA PHE A 133 12.03 -12.37 -13.91
C PHE A 133 12.14 -13.78 -14.48
N ASP A 134 13.18 -14.06 -15.25
CA ASP A 134 13.48 -15.43 -15.71
C ASP A 134 14.01 -16.28 -14.55
N ALA A 135 13.68 -17.57 -14.56
CA ALA A 135 14.21 -18.49 -13.58
C ALA A 135 15.74 -18.65 -13.72
N PRO A 136 16.55 -18.28 -12.71
CA PRO A 136 17.98 -18.45 -12.80
C PRO A 136 18.33 -19.93 -12.82
N ARG A 137 19.25 -20.35 -13.72
CA ARG A 137 19.66 -21.75 -13.88
C ARG A 137 20.17 -22.39 -12.58
N SER A 138 20.80 -21.60 -11.70
CA SER A 138 21.39 -22.06 -10.45
C SER A 138 20.42 -22.10 -9.27
N LYS A 139 19.18 -21.60 -9.40
CA LYS A 139 18.24 -21.35 -8.30
C LYS A 139 18.85 -20.52 -7.13
N LEU A 140 19.97 -19.87 -7.38
CA LEU A 140 20.67 -19.08 -6.36
C LEU A 140 20.35 -17.60 -6.56
N ILE A 141 19.58 -17.05 -5.64
CA ILE A 141 19.30 -15.61 -5.53
C ILE A 141 19.96 -15.12 -4.26
N SER A 142 20.72 -14.03 -4.32
CA SER A 142 21.39 -13.43 -3.16
C SER A 142 21.44 -11.92 -3.28
N LEU A 143 20.56 -11.25 -2.56
CA LEU A 143 20.45 -9.79 -2.49
C LEU A 143 20.61 -9.29 -1.05
N PRO A 144 21.77 -9.49 -0.43
CA PRO A 144 21.94 -9.38 1.03
C PRO A 144 21.79 -7.97 1.58
N ARG A 145 21.79 -6.93 0.73
CA ARG A 145 21.74 -5.52 1.14
C ARG A 145 20.45 -4.81 0.76
N VAL A 146 19.53 -5.48 0.06
CA VAL A 146 18.25 -4.88 -0.32
C VAL A 146 17.43 -4.57 0.93
N LYS A 147 17.04 -3.30 1.05
CA LYS A 147 16.24 -2.75 2.14
C LYS A 147 14.83 -2.42 1.72
N THR A 148 14.66 -1.91 0.50
CA THR A 148 13.37 -1.58 -0.07
C THR A 148 13.18 -2.29 -1.39
N MET A 149 12.00 -2.87 -1.58
CA MET A 149 11.64 -3.57 -2.81
C MET A 149 10.21 -3.17 -3.20
N HIS A 150 10.06 -2.67 -4.42
CA HIS A 150 8.77 -2.36 -5.01
C HIS A 150 8.63 -3.15 -6.32
N LEU A 151 7.62 -4.00 -6.38
CA LEU A 151 7.33 -4.89 -7.49
C LEU A 151 5.90 -4.61 -7.96
N GLU A 152 5.76 -4.17 -9.20
CA GLU A 152 4.46 -3.84 -9.77
C GLU A 152 4.33 -4.45 -11.17
N ALA A 153 3.24 -5.16 -11.43
CA ALA A 153 3.00 -5.83 -12.70
C ALA A 153 4.17 -6.75 -13.13
N ILE A 154 4.64 -7.60 -12.22
CA ILE A 154 5.80 -8.46 -12.44
C ILE A 154 5.35 -9.85 -12.91
N LYS A 155 6.01 -10.36 -13.95
CA LYS A 155 5.90 -11.75 -14.38
C LYS A 155 7.09 -12.56 -13.87
N PHE A 156 6.83 -13.66 -13.16
CA PHE A 156 7.85 -14.61 -12.76
C PHE A 156 7.74 -15.89 -13.59
N ASP A 157 8.87 -16.32 -14.18
CA ASP A 157 8.97 -17.59 -14.91
C ASP A 157 9.23 -18.76 -13.91
N GLY A 158 8.31 -18.88 -12.93
CA GLY A 158 8.32 -19.92 -11.90
C GLY A 158 7.84 -19.43 -10.55
N ASP A 159 6.93 -20.17 -9.93
CA ASP A 159 6.21 -19.82 -8.69
C ASP A 159 7.12 -19.63 -7.47
N TRP A 160 8.30 -20.25 -7.46
CA TRP A 160 9.27 -20.18 -6.36
C TRP A 160 10.13 -18.92 -6.35
N ILE A 161 10.14 -18.13 -7.44
CA ILE A 161 11.10 -17.02 -7.62
C ILE A 161 10.80 -15.90 -6.64
N LEU A 162 9.54 -15.48 -6.50
CA LEU A 162 9.15 -14.40 -5.60
C LEU A 162 9.52 -14.72 -4.14
N GLU A 163 9.15 -15.91 -3.66
CA GLU A 163 9.50 -16.35 -2.31
C GLU A 163 11.01 -16.37 -2.08
N THR A 164 11.77 -16.93 -3.04
CA THR A 164 13.23 -17.00 -2.95
C THR A 164 13.84 -15.59 -3.00
N LEU A 165 13.34 -14.71 -3.85
CA LEU A 165 13.78 -13.32 -3.95
C LEU A 165 13.62 -12.61 -2.60
N ILE A 166 12.43 -12.66 -1.99
CA ILE A 166 12.14 -12.03 -0.70
C ILE A 166 13.01 -12.64 0.41
N SER A 167 13.10 -13.97 0.49
CA SER A 167 13.84 -14.67 1.54
C SER A 167 15.35 -14.48 1.44
N SER A 168 15.88 -14.19 0.25
CA SER A 168 17.29 -13.88 0.02
C SER A 168 17.71 -12.48 0.50
N CYS A 169 16.74 -11.61 0.77
CA CYS A 169 16.96 -10.22 1.20
C CYS A 169 17.04 -10.13 2.72
N LEU A 170 18.22 -10.37 3.29
CA LEU A 170 18.44 -10.52 4.75
C LEU A 170 18.11 -9.27 5.58
N VAL A 171 18.08 -8.11 4.96
CA VAL A 171 17.85 -6.80 5.61
C VAL A 171 16.65 -6.05 5.02
N LEU A 172 15.76 -6.74 4.33
CA LEU A 172 14.57 -6.17 3.73
C LEU A 172 13.70 -5.54 4.82
N ASN A 173 13.46 -4.25 4.71
CA ASN A 173 12.69 -3.47 5.66
C ASN A 173 11.29 -3.13 5.13
N GLU A 174 11.19 -2.90 3.83
CA GLU A 174 9.95 -2.49 3.16
C GLU A 174 9.76 -3.28 1.87
N LEU A 175 8.57 -3.85 1.70
CA LEU A 175 8.14 -4.58 0.52
C LEU A 175 6.79 -4.04 0.07
N THR A 176 6.73 -3.62 -1.19
CA THR A 176 5.49 -3.26 -1.89
C THR A 176 5.29 -4.20 -3.05
N ILE A 177 4.13 -4.82 -3.14
CA ILE A 177 3.68 -5.63 -4.27
C ILE A 177 2.37 -5.02 -4.77
N VAL A 178 2.35 -4.67 -6.06
CA VAL A 178 1.15 -4.20 -6.74
C VAL A 178 0.82 -5.20 -7.84
N THR A 179 -0.32 -5.87 -7.69
CA THR A 179 -0.78 -6.90 -8.63
C THR A 179 -1.66 -6.32 -9.72
N GLN A 180 -1.58 -6.89 -10.91
CA GLN A 180 -2.50 -6.61 -12.01
C GLN A 180 -3.25 -7.90 -12.41
N PRO A 181 -4.43 -7.80 -13.06
CA PRO A 181 -5.24 -8.96 -13.40
C PRO A 181 -4.53 -10.04 -14.22
N HIS A 182 -3.50 -9.66 -14.97
CA HIS A 182 -2.76 -10.55 -15.88
C HIS A 182 -1.36 -10.91 -15.36
N ASP A 183 -1.01 -10.55 -14.14
CA ASP A 183 0.30 -10.89 -13.57
C ASP A 183 0.45 -12.40 -13.39
N LEU A 184 1.62 -12.93 -13.71
CA LEU A 184 1.97 -14.33 -13.50
C LEU A 184 2.88 -14.45 -12.26
N LEU A 185 2.31 -14.15 -11.09
CA LEU A 185 3.03 -14.25 -9.80
C LEU A 185 3.02 -15.67 -9.19
N GLY A 186 2.47 -16.67 -9.90
CA GLY A 186 2.16 -17.99 -9.34
C GLY A 186 0.80 -18.00 -8.64
N ASP A 187 0.41 -19.13 -8.06
CA ASP A 187 -0.91 -19.30 -7.42
C ASP A 187 -0.99 -18.64 -6.03
N VAL A 188 0.15 -18.49 -5.34
CA VAL A 188 0.22 -17.97 -3.98
C VAL A 188 1.34 -16.95 -3.84
N ILE A 189 1.05 -15.80 -3.23
CA ILE A 189 2.04 -14.79 -2.85
C ILE A 189 2.63 -15.17 -1.48
N CYS A 190 3.84 -15.75 -1.48
CA CYS A 190 4.55 -16.13 -0.27
C CYS A 190 5.53 -15.05 0.19
N VAL A 191 5.25 -14.38 1.31
CA VAL A 191 6.11 -13.35 1.90
C VAL A 191 6.79 -13.90 3.16
N ARG A 192 8.04 -14.38 3.02
CA ARG A 192 8.83 -14.92 4.15
C ARG A 192 10.06 -14.07 4.42
N SER A 193 10.03 -13.24 5.46
CA SER A 193 11.14 -12.37 5.81
C SER A 193 11.30 -12.17 7.31
N LYS A 194 12.53 -12.36 7.82
CA LYS A 194 12.86 -12.15 9.24
C LYS A 194 13.15 -10.69 9.59
N SER A 195 13.20 -9.80 8.61
CA SER A 195 13.61 -8.40 8.78
C SER A 195 12.53 -7.41 8.37
N LEU A 196 11.50 -7.84 7.63
CA LEU A 196 10.44 -6.99 7.08
C LEU A 196 9.66 -6.28 8.19
N LYS A 197 9.48 -4.98 8.01
CA LYS A 197 8.73 -4.11 8.93
C LYS A 197 7.51 -3.48 8.31
N ILE A 198 7.56 -3.22 7.00
CA ILE A 198 6.48 -2.57 6.26
C ILE A 198 6.14 -3.46 5.07
N PHE A 199 4.88 -3.86 4.98
CA PHE A 199 4.36 -4.63 3.86
C PHE A 199 3.14 -3.93 3.26
N ILE A 200 3.18 -3.73 1.94
CA ILE A 200 2.10 -3.12 1.17
C ILE A 200 1.75 -4.09 0.05
N LEU A 201 0.47 -4.46 -0.02
CA LEU A 201 -0.10 -5.26 -1.09
C LEU A 201 -1.31 -4.52 -1.67
N GLU A 202 -1.30 -4.27 -2.96
CA GLU A 202 -2.37 -3.57 -3.65
C GLU A 202 -2.78 -4.33 -4.91
N SER A 203 -4.08 -4.40 -5.19
CA SER A 203 -4.59 -4.89 -6.47
C SER A 203 -5.05 -3.72 -7.32
N MET A 204 -4.53 -3.65 -8.56
CA MET A 204 -4.92 -2.65 -9.58
C MET A 204 -6.14 -3.09 -10.38
N ARG A 205 -6.92 -4.02 -9.85
CA ARG A 205 -8.16 -4.45 -10.50
C ARG A 205 -9.14 -3.28 -10.61
N GLU A 206 -9.61 -2.99 -11.82
CA GLU A 206 -10.79 -2.17 -12.01
C GLU A 206 -12.01 -3.04 -11.70
N GLU A 207 -12.95 -2.51 -10.92
CA GLU A 207 -14.25 -3.16 -10.69
C GLU A 207 -15.07 -3.12 -11.97
N LEU A 208 -14.76 -3.99 -12.93
CA LEU A 208 -15.59 -4.22 -14.10
C LEU A 208 -16.69 -5.20 -13.70
N GLU A 209 -17.94 -4.77 -13.83
CA GLU A 209 -19.12 -5.61 -13.59
C GLU A 209 -19.02 -6.90 -14.44
N GLY A 210 -18.82 -8.04 -13.80
CA GLY A 210 -18.95 -9.37 -14.39
C GLY A 210 -17.72 -10.27 -14.43
N GLU A 211 -16.55 -9.84 -14.02
CA GLU A 211 -15.37 -10.72 -13.86
C GLU A 211 -15.09 -10.99 -12.37
N GLU A 212 -15.59 -12.12 -11.87
CA GLU A 212 -15.34 -12.64 -10.51
C GLU A 212 -14.02 -13.41 -10.43
N SER A 213 -12.93 -12.93 -11.01
CA SER A 213 -11.65 -13.60 -10.79
C SER A 213 -11.03 -13.10 -9.49
N ALA A 214 -10.86 -13.98 -8.49
CA ALA A 214 -10.14 -13.65 -7.27
C ALA A 214 -8.66 -13.31 -7.55
N ASP A 215 -8.05 -12.50 -6.68
CA ASP A 215 -6.61 -12.34 -6.61
C ASP A 215 -5.99 -13.65 -6.08
N ARG A 216 -4.66 -13.71 -6.06
CA ARG A 216 -3.95 -14.89 -5.56
C ARG A 216 -4.03 -14.96 -4.05
N ASP A 217 -3.96 -16.18 -3.54
CA ASP A 217 -3.82 -16.42 -2.10
C ASP A 217 -2.54 -15.82 -1.55
N VAL A 218 -2.55 -15.48 -0.27
CA VAL A 218 -1.44 -14.82 0.40
C VAL A 218 -1.00 -15.58 1.64
N GLU A 219 0.29 -15.85 1.74
CA GLU A 219 0.92 -16.39 2.96
C GLU A 219 2.02 -15.45 3.44
N ILE A 220 1.91 -14.95 4.69
CA ILE A 220 2.87 -14.01 5.27
C ILE A 220 3.50 -14.62 6.53
N ASP A 221 4.84 -14.67 6.56
CA ASP A 221 5.64 -15.04 7.73
C ASP A 221 6.71 -13.96 7.97
N ALA A 222 6.34 -12.93 8.74
CA ALA A 222 7.15 -11.76 8.98
C ALA A 222 7.09 -11.30 10.46
N PRO A 223 7.90 -11.92 11.35
CA PRO A 223 7.78 -11.71 12.80
C PRO A 223 8.16 -10.30 13.29
N LYS A 224 8.70 -9.45 12.45
CA LYS A 224 9.05 -8.05 12.76
C LYS A 224 8.15 -7.03 12.08
N LEU A 225 7.04 -7.46 11.51
CA LEU A 225 6.13 -6.57 10.81
C LEU A 225 5.53 -5.55 11.77
N GLU A 226 5.67 -4.28 11.46
CA GLU A 226 5.16 -3.16 12.24
C GLU A 226 3.95 -2.51 11.56
N CYS A 227 4.00 -2.34 10.24
CA CYS A 227 2.96 -1.73 9.43
C CYS A 227 2.56 -2.65 8.28
N MET A 228 1.24 -2.74 8.02
CA MET A 228 0.70 -3.51 6.91
C MET A 228 -0.41 -2.71 6.23
N SER A 229 -0.38 -2.66 4.89
CA SER A 229 -1.45 -2.08 4.08
C SER A 229 -1.86 -3.06 3.00
N ILE A 230 -3.13 -3.40 2.97
CA ILE A 230 -3.76 -4.23 1.93
C ILE A 230 -4.85 -3.39 1.29
N SER A 231 -4.80 -3.20 -0.03
CA SER A 231 -5.72 -2.32 -0.75
C SER A 231 -6.39 -3.03 -1.92
N LYS A 232 -7.73 -2.98 -1.97
CA LYS A 232 -8.56 -3.53 -3.06
C LYS A 232 -8.24 -5.01 -3.37
N TYR A 233 -7.95 -5.81 -2.35
CA TYR A 233 -7.52 -7.20 -2.52
C TYR A 233 -8.64 -8.18 -2.22
N GLN A 234 -8.82 -9.16 -3.10
CA GLN A 234 -9.82 -10.22 -2.95
C GLN A 234 -9.18 -11.59 -3.19
N CYS A 235 -9.22 -12.49 -2.21
CA CYS A 235 -8.67 -13.84 -2.33
C CYS A 235 -9.51 -14.86 -1.55
N GLU A 236 -9.25 -16.15 -1.76
CA GLU A 236 -9.87 -17.23 -1.00
C GLU A 236 -9.14 -17.42 0.33
N SER A 237 -7.79 -17.32 0.33
CA SER A 237 -6.98 -17.60 1.50
C SER A 237 -5.98 -16.48 1.82
N PHE A 238 -5.97 -16.03 3.08
CA PHE A 238 -5.04 -15.01 3.59
C PHE A 238 -4.44 -15.48 4.91
N ILE A 239 -3.28 -16.14 4.83
CA ILE A 239 -2.65 -16.83 5.96
C ILE A 239 -1.56 -15.97 6.57
N MET A 240 -1.65 -15.70 7.87
CA MET A 240 -0.66 -14.97 8.65
C MET A 240 0.03 -15.89 9.66
N LYS A 241 1.33 -16.13 9.48
CA LYS A 241 2.15 -16.95 10.37
C LYS A 241 3.16 -16.08 11.12
N ARG A 242 3.29 -16.28 12.44
CA ARG A 242 4.28 -15.58 13.28
C ARG A 242 4.33 -14.07 13.04
N ILE A 243 3.18 -13.42 13.07
CA ILE A 243 3.03 -12.00 12.83
C ILE A 243 2.38 -11.33 14.04
N GLY A 244 2.80 -10.09 14.31
CA GLY A 244 2.09 -9.18 15.18
C GLY A 244 2.23 -7.77 14.66
N VAL A 245 1.29 -7.31 13.83
CA VAL A 245 1.26 -5.91 13.38
C VAL A 245 1.06 -5.03 14.60
N SER A 246 2.01 -4.15 14.88
CA SER A 246 2.03 -3.43 16.17
C SER A 246 1.77 -1.94 16.08
N LYS A 247 1.92 -1.33 14.90
CA LYS A 247 1.78 0.11 14.72
C LYS A 247 0.54 0.47 13.93
N GLU A 248 0.55 0.19 12.64
CA GLU A 248 -0.44 0.67 11.70
C GLU A 248 -0.93 -0.46 10.80
N LEU A 249 -2.23 -0.50 10.60
CA LEU A 249 -2.89 -1.48 9.76
C LEU A 249 -3.92 -0.76 8.87
N ASN A 250 -3.81 -0.96 7.57
CA ASN A 250 -4.83 -0.55 6.61
C ASN A 250 -5.32 -1.78 5.85
N LEU A 251 -6.61 -2.06 5.93
CA LEU A 251 -7.22 -3.27 5.35
C LEU A 251 -8.42 -2.92 4.48
N ASP A 252 -8.24 -3.13 3.20
CA ASP A 252 -9.31 -3.23 2.22
C ASP A 252 -9.21 -4.61 1.55
N LEU A 253 -9.67 -5.61 2.30
CA LEU A 253 -9.59 -7.03 2.00
C LEU A 253 -10.99 -7.62 1.92
N LYS A 254 -11.25 -8.37 0.86
CA LYS A 254 -12.42 -9.23 0.69
C LYS A 254 -11.96 -10.68 0.67
N LEU A 255 -12.55 -11.52 1.51
CA LEU A 255 -12.30 -12.96 1.52
C LEU A 255 -13.54 -13.70 1.03
N ASP A 256 -13.31 -14.65 0.13
CA ASP A 256 -14.35 -15.57 -0.31
C ASP A 256 -14.29 -16.82 0.58
N VAL A 257 -15.05 -16.77 1.69
CA VAL A 257 -14.97 -17.76 2.77
C VAL A 257 -16.35 -18.30 3.14
N GLU A 258 -16.36 -19.57 3.53
CA GLU A 258 -17.54 -20.23 4.10
C GLU A 258 -17.40 -20.30 5.63
N TYR A 259 -18.15 -19.45 6.37
CA TYR A 259 -18.06 -19.40 7.84
C TYR A 259 -18.50 -20.72 8.52
N ASP A 260 -19.16 -21.60 7.82
CA ASP A 260 -19.50 -22.97 8.30
C ASP A 260 -18.29 -23.92 8.24
N ASP A 261 -17.27 -23.61 7.40
CA ASP A 261 -16.03 -24.39 7.33
C ASP A 261 -15.12 -24.06 8.53
N PRO A 262 -14.70 -25.08 9.33
CA PRO A 262 -13.77 -24.89 10.41
C PRO A 262 -12.38 -24.39 9.98
N LEU A 263 -11.94 -24.67 8.75
CA LEU A 263 -10.64 -24.23 8.24
C LEU A 263 -10.65 -22.73 8.00
N ASP A 264 -11.69 -22.21 7.35
CA ASP A 264 -11.86 -20.78 7.10
C ASP A 264 -11.99 -20.01 8.40
N ARG A 265 -12.77 -20.52 9.36
CA ARG A 265 -12.84 -19.91 10.70
C ARG A 265 -11.48 -19.88 11.41
N THR A 266 -10.68 -20.93 11.29
CA THR A 266 -9.33 -20.97 11.88
C THR A 266 -8.44 -19.92 11.21
N MET A 267 -8.46 -19.82 9.89
CA MET A 267 -7.72 -18.82 9.13
C MET A 267 -8.10 -17.39 9.58
N ILE A 268 -9.40 -17.11 9.68
CA ILE A 268 -9.86 -15.78 10.13
C ILE A 268 -9.50 -15.53 11.59
N SER A 269 -9.57 -16.54 12.46
CA SER A 269 -9.16 -16.44 13.86
C SER A 269 -7.68 -16.09 14.01
N ASP A 270 -6.81 -16.75 13.24
CA ASP A 270 -5.38 -16.49 13.22
C ASP A 270 -5.09 -15.08 12.69
N PHE A 271 -5.77 -14.69 11.61
CA PHE A 271 -5.70 -13.34 11.05
C PHE A 271 -6.10 -12.27 12.09
N LEU A 272 -7.27 -12.40 12.73
CA LEU A 272 -7.73 -11.45 13.73
C LEU A 272 -6.82 -11.38 14.96
N SER A 273 -6.27 -12.53 15.37
CA SER A 273 -5.30 -12.61 16.47
C SER A 273 -4.01 -11.86 16.13
N ALA A 274 -3.52 -12.02 14.90
CA ALA A 274 -2.31 -11.36 14.42
C ALA A 274 -2.43 -9.83 14.39
N ILE A 275 -3.62 -9.30 14.06
CA ILE A 275 -3.87 -7.86 13.99
C ILE A 275 -4.35 -7.25 15.31
N SER A 276 -4.65 -8.06 16.33
CA SER A 276 -5.24 -7.58 17.60
C SER A 276 -4.32 -6.67 18.41
N THR A 277 -3.01 -6.64 18.11
CA THR A 277 -2.00 -5.85 18.81
C THR A 277 -1.77 -4.44 18.24
N VAL A 278 -2.44 -4.10 17.14
CA VAL A 278 -2.25 -2.84 16.42
C VAL A 278 -2.72 -1.62 17.21
N ARG A 279 -2.09 -0.46 16.95
CA ARG A 279 -2.47 0.83 17.59
C ARG A 279 -3.38 1.69 16.73
N GLU A 280 -3.16 1.67 15.42
CA GLU A 280 -3.92 2.44 14.45
C GLU A 280 -4.44 1.49 13.37
N MET A 281 -5.75 1.55 13.11
CA MET A 281 -6.41 0.64 12.19
C MET A 281 -7.35 1.41 11.27
N ILE A 282 -7.21 1.16 9.96
CA ILE A 282 -8.14 1.60 8.91
C ILE A 282 -8.73 0.34 8.29
N ILE A 283 -10.05 0.23 8.27
CA ILE A 283 -10.75 -0.94 7.71
C ILE A 283 -11.90 -0.53 6.79
N SER A 284 -11.91 -1.15 5.62
CA SER A 284 -12.96 -0.97 4.60
C SER A 284 -14.23 -1.75 4.92
N ALA A 285 -15.28 -1.47 4.17
CA ALA A 285 -16.56 -2.16 4.29
C ALA A 285 -16.47 -3.68 4.06
N PRO A 286 -15.79 -4.21 3.02
CA PRO A 286 -15.60 -5.65 2.84
C PRO A 286 -14.91 -6.31 4.05
N THR A 287 -13.88 -5.67 4.60
CA THR A 287 -13.18 -6.20 5.78
C THR A 287 -14.08 -6.22 7.03
N ILE A 288 -14.93 -5.23 7.22
CA ILE A 288 -15.93 -5.22 8.30
C ILE A 288 -16.93 -6.38 8.14
N GLU A 289 -17.32 -6.71 6.93
CA GLU A 289 -18.23 -7.85 6.67
C GLU A 289 -17.59 -9.18 7.04
N ILE A 290 -16.28 -9.38 6.78
CA ILE A 290 -15.54 -10.57 7.22
C ILE A 290 -15.56 -10.68 8.75
N ILE A 291 -15.22 -9.60 9.45
CA ILE A 291 -15.17 -9.57 10.93
C ILE A 291 -16.55 -9.84 11.52
N ARG A 292 -17.59 -9.26 10.94
CA ARG A 292 -18.97 -9.48 11.36
C ARG A 292 -19.39 -10.94 11.16
N GLY A 293 -19.18 -11.49 9.95
CA GLY A 293 -19.53 -12.87 9.65
C GLY A 293 -18.85 -13.85 10.61
N TYR A 294 -17.57 -13.67 10.89
CA TYR A 294 -16.84 -14.47 11.88
C TYR A 294 -17.45 -14.34 13.28
N SER A 295 -17.85 -13.13 13.70
CA SER A 295 -18.40 -12.86 15.02
C SER A 295 -19.75 -13.53 15.33
N GLU A 296 -20.44 -14.03 14.32
CA GLU A 296 -21.68 -14.80 14.48
C GLU A 296 -21.40 -16.24 14.97
N PHE A 297 -20.19 -16.74 14.77
CA PHE A 297 -19.76 -18.10 15.14
C PHE A 297 -18.80 -18.12 16.31
N GLU A 298 -17.88 -17.16 16.39
CA GLU A 298 -16.79 -17.15 17.36
C GLU A 298 -16.58 -15.75 17.97
N PRO A 299 -16.14 -15.64 19.25
CA PRO A 299 -15.88 -14.36 19.87
C PRO A 299 -14.69 -13.64 19.24
N LEU A 300 -14.80 -12.33 19.05
CA LEU A 300 -13.71 -11.49 18.58
C LEU A 300 -12.58 -11.36 19.62
N PRO A 301 -11.33 -11.25 19.18
CA PRO A 301 -10.24 -10.92 20.10
C PRO A 301 -10.36 -9.49 20.63
N GLN A 302 -9.68 -9.22 21.76
CA GLN A 302 -9.61 -7.87 22.31
C GLN A 302 -8.51 -7.05 21.62
N PHE A 303 -8.88 -5.92 21.06
CA PHE A 303 -7.97 -4.93 20.46
C PHE A 303 -7.49 -3.94 21.53
N SER A 304 -6.80 -4.45 22.53
CA SER A 304 -6.47 -3.67 23.75
C SER A 304 -5.49 -2.51 23.49
N ASN A 305 -4.71 -2.55 22.41
CA ASN A 305 -3.76 -1.49 22.06
C ASN A 305 -4.34 -0.47 21.08
N LEU A 306 -5.52 -0.73 20.52
CA LEU A 306 -6.13 0.12 19.51
C LEU A 306 -6.53 1.46 20.10
N SER A 307 -5.90 2.52 19.63
CA SER A 307 -6.15 3.91 20.04
C SER A 307 -6.83 4.74 18.96
N HIS A 308 -6.62 4.41 17.70
CA HIS A 308 -7.24 5.06 16.55
C HIS A 308 -7.87 4.02 15.63
N LEU A 309 -9.15 4.24 15.27
CA LEU A 309 -9.88 3.42 14.32
C LEU A 309 -10.53 4.32 13.26
N GLU A 310 -10.25 4.06 12.00
CA GLU A 310 -11.03 4.53 10.85
C GLU A 310 -11.73 3.34 10.20
N ALA A 311 -13.05 3.39 10.03
CA ALA A 311 -13.81 2.27 9.54
C ALA A 311 -14.97 2.69 8.65
N SER A 312 -15.15 1.98 7.53
CA SER A 312 -16.30 2.13 6.65
C SER A 312 -17.33 1.05 6.96
N PHE A 313 -18.48 1.45 7.49
CA PHE A 313 -19.58 0.54 7.85
C PHE A 313 -20.65 0.55 6.75
N PRO A 314 -20.85 -0.59 6.03
CA PRO A 314 -21.97 -0.72 5.13
C PRO A 314 -23.28 -0.80 5.92
N LYS A 315 -24.39 -0.48 5.25
CA LYS A 315 -25.73 -0.48 5.85
C LYS A 315 -26.09 -1.79 6.57
N SER A 316 -25.64 -2.92 6.03
CA SER A 316 -25.89 -4.26 6.57
C SER A 316 -25.24 -4.55 7.91
N THR A 317 -24.24 -3.77 8.33
CA THR A 317 -23.38 -4.09 9.48
C THR A 317 -23.51 -3.13 10.69
N TRP A 318 -24.45 -2.19 10.66
CA TRP A 318 -24.58 -1.17 11.73
C TRP A 318 -24.88 -1.73 13.12
N GLU A 319 -25.66 -2.81 13.19
CA GLU A 319 -25.98 -3.47 14.47
C GLU A 319 -24.72 -4.08 15.13
N PHE A 320 -23.71 -4.35 14.34
CA PHE A 320 -22.42 -4.90 14.78
C PHE A 320 -21.51 -3.84 15.42
N LEU A 321 -21.65 -2.55 15.09
CA LEU A 321 -20.78 -1.47 15.59
C LEU A 321 -20.59 -1.47 17.13
N PRO A 322 -21.63 -1.55 17.98
CA PRO A 322 -21.44 -1.59 19.44
C PRO A 322 -20.65 -2.81 19.91
N SER A 323 -20.87 -3.98 19.28
CA SER A 323 -20.16 -5.22 19.60
C SER A 323 -18.68 -5.11 19.27
N PHE A 324 -18.35 -4.60 18.08
CA PHE A 324 -16.98 -4.37 17.66
C PHE A 324 -16.26 -3.36 18.55
N LEU A 325 -16.88 -2.21 18.85
CA LEU A 325 -16.30 -1.22 19.76
C LEU A 325 -16.16 -1.76 21.20
N GLY A 326 -16.96 -2.74 21.59
CA GLY A 326 -16.83 -3.47 22.86
C GLY A 326 -15.50 -4.23 22.97
N CYS A 327 -14.92 -4.63 21.83
CA CYS A 327 -13.60 -5.26 21.76
C CYS A 327 -12.44 -4.24 21.76
N CYS A 328 -12.71 -2.92 21.76
CA CYS A 328 -11.72 -1.85 21.68
C CYS A 328 -11.72 -0.98 22.96
N PRO A 329 -11.32 -1.50 24.14
CA PRO A 329 -11.53 -0.82 25.44
C PRO A 329 -10.76 0.49 25.59
N ASN A 330 -9.64 0.66 24.85
CA ASN A 330 -8.73 1.80 24.97
C ASN A 330 -8.81 2.76 23.77
N LEU A 331 -9.85 2.64 22.93
CA LEU A 331 -10.04 3.49 21.75
C LEU A 331 -10.20 4.95 22.15
N GLN A 332 -9.40 5.84 21.56
CA GLN A 332 -9.39 7.29 21.84
C GLN A 332 -9.99 8.10 20.69
N SER A 333 -9.78 7.65 19.48
CA SER A 333 -10.19 8.34 18.24
C SER A 333 -10.90 7.38 17.31
N LEU A 334 -12.07 7.78 16.84
CA LEU A 334 -12.91 7.01 15.94
C LEU A 334 -13.33 7.87 14.76
N VAL A 335 -13.03 7.39 13.55
CA VAL A 335 -13.52 7.95 12.29
C VAL A 335 -14.43 6.91 11.66
N LEU A 336 -15.69 7.28 11.42
CA LEU A 336 -16.67 6.40 10.80
C LEU A 336 -17.14 6.98 9.47
N GLU A 337 -16.93 6.23 8.42
CA GLU A 337 -17.58 6.47 7.14
C GLU A 337 -18.82 5.58 7.03
N TYR A 338 -19.94 6.16 6.63
CA TYR A 338 -21.18 5.41 6.55
C TYR A 338 -22.12 5.90 5.46
N ASP A 339 -22.78 4.96 4.83
CA ASP A 339 -23.88 5.20 3.92
C ASP A 339 -25.18 5.52 4.66
N SER A 340 -26.24 5.80 3.93
CA SER A 340 -27.55 6.13 4.51
C SER A 340 -28.10 4.99 5.38
N LEU A 341 -28.44 5.30 6.61
CA LEU A 341 -29.23 4.42 7.46
C LEU A 341 -30.69 4.46 7.02
N SER A 342 -31.40 3.31 6.93
CA SER A 342 -32.83 3.34 6.66
C SER A 342 -33.64 3.85 7.86
N GLU A 343 -34.82 4.43 7.62
CA GLU A 343 -35.68 4.91 8.72
C GLU A 343 -36.16 3.76 9.63
N THR A 344 -36.23 2.55 9.08
CA THR A 344 -36.71 1.34 9.74
C THR A 344 -35.66 0.61 10.57
N ASP A 345 -34.37 0.95 10.42
CA ASP A 345 -33.32 0.31 11.21
C ASP A 345 -33.43 0.80 12.66
N GLU A 346 -34.12 0.06 13.50
CA GLU A 346 -34.01 0.17 14.95
C GLU A 346 -32.61 -0.29 15.33
N MET A 347 -31.65 0.65 15.30
CA MET A 347 -30.33 0.38 15.84
C MET A 347 -30.50 0.01 17.30
N ASN A 348 -30.25 -1.24 17.63
CA ASN A 348 -30.29 -1.75 18.99
C ASN A 348 -29.02 -1.25 19.74
N LEU A 349 -28.92 0.08 19.87
CA LEU A 349 -27.80 0.79 20.50
C LEU A 349 -27.83 0.73 22.02
N PHE A 350 -28.40 -0.34 22.60
CA PHE A 350 -28.53 -0.47 24.07
C PHE A 350 -27.17 -0.84 24.71
N ASN A 351 -26.26 -1.44 23.97
CA ASN A 351 -24.95 -1.76 24.50
C ASN A 351 -24.01 -0.54 24.35
N VAL A 352 -23.54 -0.04 25.50
CA VAL A 352 -22.59 1.07 25.56
C VAL A 352 -21.20 0.51 25.75
N PRO A 353 -20.31 0.58 24.73
CA PRO A 353 -18.94 0.10 24.83
C PRO A 353 -18.17 0.75 25.98
N GLN A 354 -17.22 0.01 26.56
CA GLN A 354 -16.43 0.51 27.71
C GLN A 354 -15.65 1.78 27.33
N CYS A 355 -15.09 1.87 26.12
CA CYS A 355 -14.34 3.03 25.66
C CYS A 355 -15.12 4.35 25.70
N PHE A 356 -16.47 4.31 25.62
CA PHE A 356 -17.31 5.51 25.74
C PHE A 356 -17.25 6.16 27.12
N GLN A 357 -16.91 5.39 28.16
CA GLN A 357 -16.81 5.86 29.52
C GLN A 357 -15.38 6.17 29.95
N SER A 358 -14.38 5.56 29.27
CA SER A 358 -12.98 5.56 29.69
C SER A 358 -12.03 6.35 28.80
N SER A 359 -12.18 6.28 27.46
CA SER A 359 -11.09 6.68 26.58
C SER A 359 -11.49 7.39 25.28
N LEU A 360 -12.71 7.22 24.77
CA LEU A 360 -13.12 7.78 23.47
C LEU A 360 -13.34 9.31 23.54
N GLU A 361 -12.32 10.05 23.09
CA GLU A 361 -12.28 11.51 23.17
C GLU A 361 -12.69 12.21 21.88
N PHE A 362 -12.45 11.56 20.73
CA PHE A 362 -12.69 12.12 19.41
C PHE A 362 -13.53 11.18 18.56
N VAL A 363 -14.58 11.73 17.91
CA VAL A 363 -15.40 11.02 16.92
C VAL A 363 -15.58 11.91 15.69
N ASP A 364 -15.30 11.37 14.50
CA ASP A 364 -15.57 11.98 13.21
C ASP A 364 -16.55 11.12 12.41
N LEU A 365 -17.67 11.67 12.01
CA LEU A 365 -18.73 10.99 11.27
C LEU A 365 -18.77 11.52 9.83
N LYS A 366 -18.18 10.77 8.91
CA LYS A 366 -18.13 11.07 7.49
C LYS A 366 -19.33 10.45 6.78
N THR A 367 -20.11 11.24 6.04
CA THR A 367 -21.22 10.74 5.20
C THR A 367 -21.01 11.13 3.77
N PRO A 368 -21.24 10.23 2.79
CA PRO A 368 -21.21 10.58 1.37
C PRO A 368 -22.21 11.71 1.06
N ALA A 369 -21.88 12.58 0.09
CA ALA A 369 -22.73 13.70 -0.32
C ALA A 369 -24.06 13.27 -0.94
N THR A 370 -24.13 12.06 -1.46
CA THR A 370 -25.32 11.48 -2.07
C THR A 370 -26.47 11.23 -1.08
N VAL A 371 -26.17 11.23 0.22
CA VAL A 371 -27.17 10.96 1.28
C VAL A 371 -27.98 12.21 1.59
N MET A 372 -29.18 12.30 1.04
CA MET A 372 -30.08 13.46 1.21
C MET A 372 -30.96 13.38 2.48
N GLU A 373 -31.15 12.23 3.10
CA GLU A 373 -32.11 12.04 4.19
C GLU A 373 -31.59 12.52 5.54
N THR A 374 -32.40 13.39 6.17
CA THR A 374 -32.03 14.12 7.39
C THR A 374 -32.23 13.34 8.69
N SER A 375 -33.16 12.39 8.73
CA SER A 375 -33.48 11.62 9.95
C SER A 375 -32.39 10.61 10.30
N THR A 376 -31.84 9.97 9.29
CA THR A 376 -30.82 8.93 9.42
C THR A 376 -29.46 9.48 9.85
N LYS A 377 -29.08 10.67 9.34
CA LYS A 377 -27.85 11.37 9.74
C LYS A 377 -27.80 11.76 11.22
N MET A 378 -28.93 11.74 11.92
CA MET A 378 -29.03 12.12 13.34
C MET A 378 -28.77 10.96 14.31
N LYS A 379 -28.98 9.71 13.89
CA LYS A 379 -28.94 8.56 14.83
C LYS A 379 -27.56 8.39 15.47
N LEU A 380 -26.50 8.35 14.69
CA LEU A 380 -25.14 8.19 15.21
C LEU A 380 -24.63 9.37 16.04
N PRO A 381 -24.75 10.63 15.60
CA PRO A 381 -24.41 11.77 16.47
C PRO A 381 -25.13 11.73 17.81
N ILE A 382 -26.43 11.39 17.82
CA ILE A 382 -27.21 11.26 19.06
C ILE A 382 -26.65 10.15 19.94
N TYR A 383 -26.33 9.01 19.38
CA TYR A 383 -25.77 7.86 20.10
C TYR A 383 -24.47 8.25 20.83
N PHE A 384 -23.52 8.84 20.14
CA PHE A 384 -22.25 9.26 20.75
C PHE A 384 -22.44 10.36 21.78
N ILE A 385 -23.21 11.40 21.50
CA ILE A 385 -23.44 12.52 22.41
C ILE A 385 -24.08 12.06 23.72
N ARG A 386 -25.03 11.12 23.67
CA ARG A 386 -25.77 10.64 24.83
C ARG A 386 -25.02 9.63 25.68
N ASN A 387 -24.10 8.86 25.06
CA ASN A 387 -23.47 7.73 25.74
C ASN A 387 -21.99 7.97 26.09
N CYS A 388 -21.24 8.82 25.36
CA CYS A 388 -19.84 9.07 25.65
C CYS A 388 -19.66 10.12 26.75
N SER A 389 -19.09 9.72 27.89
CA SER A 389 -18.84 10.60 29.02
C SER A 389 -17.53 11.40 28.94
N VAL A 390 -16.56 10.93 28.16
CA VAL A 390 -15.22 11.52 28.01
C VAL A 390 -15.03 12.24 26.69
N LEU A 391 -16.02 12.25 25.79
CA LEU A 391 -15.95 12.84 24.48
C LEU A 391 -15.61 14.34 24.53
N LYS A 392 -14.56 14.74 23.85
CA LYS A 392 -14.10 16.13 23.74
C LYS A 392 -14.56 16.80 22.44
N LYS A 393 -14.58 16.04 21.35
CA LYS A 393 -14.93 16.58 20.03
C LYS A 393 -15.73 15.57 19.22
N LEU A 394 -16.85 16.04 18.67
CA LEU A 394 -17.63 15.32 17.66
C LEU A 394 -17.64 16.13 16.37
N VAL A 395 -17.09 15.58 15.30
CA VAL A 395 -17.14 16.14 13.96
C VAL A 395 -18.25 15.45 13.18
N VAL A 396 -19.02 16.22 12.43
CA VAL A 396 -20.12 15.72 11.60
C VAL A 396 -20.03 16.40 10.24
N SER A 397 -20.12 15.61 9.17
CA SER A 397 -20.18 16.15 7.80
C SER A 397 -21.40 17.06 7.62
N GLU A 398 -21.27 18.10 6.80
CA GLU A 398 -22.29 19.11 6.57
C GLU A 398 -23.63 18.47 6.16
N GLY A 399 -24.64 18.75 6.97
CA GLY A 399 -26.04 18.49 6.65
C GLY A 399 -26.81 19.80 6.56
N SER A 400 -28.14 19.74 6.39
CA SER A 400 -28.95 20.94 6.41
C SER A 400 -28.78 21.71 7.74
N ASN A 401 -28.85 23.05 7.70
CA ASN A 401 -28.75 23.89 8.90
C ASN A 401 -29.69 23.48 10.04
N ASN A 402 -30.78 22.76 9.74
CA ASN A 402 -31.70 22.21 10.72
C ASN A 402 -31.12 21.05 11.50
N ILE A 403 -30.29 20.19 10.90
CA ILE A 403 -29.63 19.06 11.57
C ILE A 403 -28.66 19.61 12.61
N ILE A 404 -27.84 20.56 12.24
CA ILE A 404 -26.82 21.18 13.10
C ILE A 404 -27.48 21.79 14.35
N ARG A 405 -28.58 22.55 14.13
CA ARG A 405 -29.32 23.14 15.24
C ARG A 405 -29.95 22.09 16.16
N LYS A 406 -30.41 20.97 15.61
CA LYS A 406 -30.98 19.85 16.41
C LYS A 406 -29.88 19.16 17.22
N ILE A 407 -28.73 18.82 16.60
CA ILE A 407 -27.61 18.17 17.30
C ILE A 407 -27.10 19.03 18.47
N LYS A 408 -26.94 20.35 18.26
CA LYS A 408 -26.47 21.27 19.30
C LYS A 408 -27.46 21.42 20.50
N LYS A 409 -28.73 21.06 20.34
CA LYS A 409 -29.74 21.09 21.40
C LYS A 409 -29.83 19.79 22.21
N ILE A 410 -29.16 18.73 21.79
CA ILE A 410 -29.18 17.42 22.48
C ILE A 410 -28.42 17.55 23.80
N PRO A 411 -28.97 17.07 24.94
CA PRO A 411 -28.25 16.99 26.18
C PRO A 411 -26.99 16.12 26.03
N LYS A 412 -25.83 16.71 26.31
CA LYS A 412 -24.54 16.04 26.18
C LYS A 412 -24.21 15.34 27.50
N ARG A 413 -23.74 14.07 27.41
CA ARG A 413 -23.22 13.37 28.59
C ARG A 413 -21.87 13.93 29.01
N SER A 414 -20.99 14.24 28.04
CA SER A 414 -19.75 14.98 28.29
C SER A 414 -19.97 16.48 28.19
N ARG A 415 -19.71 17.21 29.31
CA ARG A 415 -19.79 18.67 29.32
C ARG A 415 -18.72 19.37 28.46
N LEU A 416 -17.62 18.67 28.17
CA LEU A 416 -16.49 19.18 27.40
C LEU A 416 -16.69 18.98 25.89
N CYS A 417 -17.73 18.25 25.47
CA CYS A 417 -17.92 17.90 24.07
C CYS A 417 -18.20 19.13 23.19
N GLU A 418 -17.32 19.42 22.27
CA GLU A 418 -17.54 20.37 21.18
C GLU A 418 -18.12 19.63 19.96
N VAL A 419 -19.18 20.18 19.37
CA VAL A 419 -19.73 19.67 18.11
C VAL A 419 -19.34 20.59 16.98
N VAL A 420 -18.53 20.08 16.06
CA VAL A 420 -18.00 20.77 14.89
C VAL A 420 -18.67 20.23 13.63
N VAL A 421 -19.05 21.09 12.73
CA VAL A 421 -19.62 20.71 11.44
C VAL A 421 -18.63 21.14 10.35
N VAL A 422 -18.20 20.18 9.52
CA VAL A 422 -17.21 20.40 8.47
C VAL A 422 -17.89 20.29 7.11
N LYS A 423 -17.63 21.27 6.24
CA LYS A 423 -17.94 21.13 4.82
C LYS A 423 -17.04 20.06 4.23
N GLN A 424 -17.61 19.06 3.58
CA GLN A 424 -16.83 18.14 2.80
C GLN A 424 -16.31 18.88 1.56
N ASN A 425 -15.04 19.26 1.58
CA ASN A 425 -14.32 19.52 0.35
C ASN A 425 -13.97 18.14 -0.22
N TYR A 426 -14.54 17.81 -1.37
CA TYR A 426 -14.12 16.67 -2.17
C TYR A 426 -12.70 16.95 -2.72
N ASN A 427 -11.72 16.86 -1.88
CA ASN A 427 -10.43 16.47 -2.38
C ASN A 427 -10.55 14.95 -2.55
N VAL A 428 -10.57 14.53 -3.82
CA VAL A 428 -10.22 13.17 -4.22
C VAL A 428 -9.09 12.78 -3.28
N VAL A 429 -9.33 11.75 -2.47
CA VAL A 429 -8.23 11.08 -1.76
C VAL A 429 -7.34 10.63 -2.90
N ALA A 430 -6.31 11.41 -3.16
CA ALA A 430 -5.25 10.99 -4.04
C ALA A 430 -4.71 9.71 -3.39
N ASP A 431 -4.82 8.62 -4.12
CA ASP A 431 -4.17 7.36 -3.79
C ASP A 431 -2.70 7.70 -3.48
N THR A 432 -2.38 7.83 -2.21
CA THR A 432 -1.11 8.40 -1.73
C THR A 432 0.04 7.42 -1.85
N PHE A 433 -0.15 6.30 -2.53
CA PHE A 433 0.88 5.25 -2.63
C PHE A 433 1.24 4.82 -4.05
N SER A 434 0.57 5.27 -5.10
CA SER A 434 1.03 4.98 -6.45
C SER A 434 2.20 5.91 -6.81
N LEU A 435 3.41 5.37 -6.94
CA LEU A 435 4.58 6.09 -7.47
C LEU A 435 4.31 6.66 -8.88
N LEU A 436 3.36 6.08 -9.62
CA LEU A 436 2.94 6.55 -10.94
C LEU A 436 2.18 7.89 -10.87
N SER A 437 1.39 8.16 -9.83
CA SER A 437 0.64 9.43 -9.73
C SER A 437 1.55 10.65 -9.50
N ALA A 438 2.79 10.43 -9.11
CA ALA A 438 3.81 11.48 -8.95
C ALA A 438 4.70 11.68 -10.20
N MET A 439 4.49 10.87 -11.26
CA MET A 439 5.35 10.85 -12.46
C MET A 439 4.64 11.26 -13.76
N TYR A 440 3.31 11.59 -13.72
CA TYR A 440 2.56 12.18 -14.84
C TYR A 440 2.46 13.69 -14.75
#